data_dc964dcbb613a1c9e94a5bdbcba4c341
#
_entry.id   dc964dcbb613a1c9e94a5bdbcba4c341
#
_cell.length_a   1.000
_cell.length_b   1.000
_cell.length_c   1.000
_cell.angle_alpha   90.00
_cell.angle_beta   90.00
_cell.angle_gamma   90.00
#
_symmetry.space_group_name_H-M   'P 1'
#
loop_
_entity.id
_entity.type
_entity.pdbx_description
1 polymer ?
#
loop_
_entity_poly.entity_id
_entity_poly.type
_entity_poly.pdbx_seq_one_letter_code
_entity_poly.pdbx_strand_id
1 'polypeptide(L)'
;LVKSGRMAKGELYEQEAQLAREELNRVQAASNHKLALLDLAQIMELEEFDDFDVTAPPAESLISESTLLASEAVYESALQNRPIIRSMQYKIESSEKEKLMARSQLYPSLSFGANMGTGYYKMNGRDNDPFGTQLRNNMSNSLGFSLRIPIFNKFQVRNNIQSAELAIANTRLEMDKTKLELRKQIEQAYYNAVGAKSRWDAAKKSVEASNEAYRFAEEKHDSGRANTYELTLAKNNQTQALGEEAQAKYEYAFRLKILELLKD
;
A
#
# COMPACT_ATOMS: atom_id res chain seq x y z
N LEU A 1 -53.92 12.23 -4.95
CA LEU A 1 -54.11 13.63 -4.70
C LEU A 1 -54.22 14.44 -6.02
N VAL A 2 -53.36 14.23 -7.04
CA VAL A 2 -53.42 14.88 -8.35
C VAL A 2 -54.71 14.51 -9.10
N LYS A 3 -55.14 13.22 -9.09
CA LYS A 3 -56.41 12.77 -9.70
C LYS A 3 -57.64 13.33 -9.02
N SER A 4 -57.55 13.76 -7.78
CA SER A 4 -58.64 14.42 -7.02
C SER A 4 -58.59 15.96 -7.08
N GLY A 5 -57.70 16.55 -7.89
CA GLY A 5 -57.56 18.01 -8.05
C GLY A 5 -56.95 18.74 -6.85
N ARG A 6 -56.42 18.00 -5.86
CA ARG A 6 -55.83 18.56 -4.62
C ARG A 6 -54.34 18.94 -4.72
N MET A 7 -53.65 18.49 -5.79
CA MET A 7 -52.25 18.81 -6.07
C MET A 7 -52.04 19.18 -7.53
N ALA A 8 -51.13 20.10 -7.80
CA ALA A 8 -50.81 20.51 -9.16
C ALA A 8 -50.03 19.39 -9.89
N LYS A 9 -50.25 19.24 -11.20
CA LYS A 9 -49.51 18.25 -12.02
C LYS A 9 -47.99 18.49 -11.99
N GLY A 10 -47.53 19.73 -11.80
CA GLY A 10 -46.11 20.08 -11.67
C GLY A 10 -45.45 19.40 -10.50
N GLU A 11 -46.11 19.33 -9.34
CA GLU A 11 -45.58 18.64 -8.15
C GLU A 11 -45.39 17.13 -8.38
N LEU A 12 -46.28 16.51 -9.19
CA LEU A 12 -46.10 15.10 -9.55
C LEU A 12 -44.81 14.89 -10.35
N TYR A 13 -44.57 15.71 -11.38
CA TYR A 13 -43.37 15.60 -12.21
C TYR A 13 -42.07 15.91 -11.43
N GLU A 14 -42.14 16.84 -10.47
CA GLU A 14 -41.00 17.08 -9.56
C GLU A 14 -40.69 15.85 -8.71
N GLN A 15 -41.68 15.17 -8.15
CA GLN A 15 -41.50 13.94 -7.37
C GLN A 15 -40.99 12.77 -8.23
N GLU A 16 -41.52 12.63 -9.46
CA GLU A 16 -41.03 11.62 -10.41
C GLU A 16 -39.56 11.87 -10.80
N ALA A 17 -39.19 13.14 -11.03
CA ALA A 17 -37.82 13.53 -11.32
C ALA A 17 -36.89 13.26 -10.13
N GLN A 18 -37.35 13.53 -8.91
CA GLN A 18 -36.57 13.22 -7.70
C GLN A 18 -36.40 11.71 -7.51
N LEU A 19 -37.48 10.92 -7.68
CA LEU A 19 -37.39 9.46 -7.60
C LEU A 19 -36.36 8.91 -8.60
N ALA A 20 -36.40 9.40 -9.85
CA ALA A 20 -35.47 8.97 -10.87
C ALA A 20 -33.99 9.31 -10.51
N ARG A 21 -33.76 10.47 -9.89
CA ARG A 21 -32.40 10.84 -9.38
C ARG A 21 -31.94 9.93 -8.26
N GLU A 22 -32.82 9.62 -7.31
CA GLU A 22 -32.47 8.71 -6.21
C GLU A 22 -32.21 7.28 -6.71
N GLU A 23 -32.95 6.84 -7.73
CA GLU A 23 -32.71 5.53 -8.36
C GLU A 23 -31.36 5.49 -9.09
N LEU A 24 -31.00 6.57 -9.79
CA LEU A 24 -29.66 6.72 -10.39
C LEU A 24 -28.56 6.65 -9.32
N ASN A 25 -28.72 7.40 -8.21
CA ASN A 25 -27.77 7.40 -7.10
C ASN A 25 -27.63 6.00 -6.49
N ARG A 26 -28.74 5.28 -6.32
CA ARG A 26 -28.74 3.91 -5.81
C ARG A 26 -28.00 2.95 -6.73
N VAL A 27 -28.26 3.01 -8.04
CA VAL A 27 -27.58 2.17 -9.03
C VAL A 27 -26.09 2.47 -9.06
N GLN A 28 -25.70 3.73 -9.01
CA GLN A 28 -24.29 4.14 -8.98
C GLN A 28 -23.59 3.65 -7.71
N ALA A 29 -24.24 3.77 -6.55
CA ALA A 29 -23.68 3.28 -5.28
C ALA A 29 -23.52 1.75 -5.29
N ALA A 30 -24.50 1.02 -5.82
CA ALA A 30 -24.42 -0.44 -5.96
C ALA A 30 -23.30 -0.87 -6.93
N SER A 31 -23.11 -0.14 -8.02
CA SER A 31 -22.00 -0.38 -8.95
C SER A 31 -20.65 -0.12 -8.29
N ASN A 32 -20.49 1.00 -7.59
CA ASN A 32 -19.26 1.34 -6.88
C ASN A 32 -18.92 0.31 -5.80
N HIS A 33 -19.93 -0.20 -5.08
CA HIS A 33 -19.75 -1.27 -4.09
C HIS A 33 -19.21 -2.53 -4.73
N LYS A 34 -19.80 -2.99 -5.85
CA LYS A 34 -19.30 -4.17 -6.58
C LYS A 34 -17.88 -3.99 -7.09
N LEU A 35 -17.55 -2.80 -7.62
CA LEU A 35 -16.17 -2.51 -8.05
C LEU A 35 -15.19 -2.54 -6.89
N ALA A 36 -15.55 -2.01 -5.73
CA ALA A 36 -14.70 -2.05 -4.54
C ALA A 36 -14.49 -3.48 -4.02
N LEU A 37 -15.51 -4.35 -4.09
CA LEU A 37 -15.37 -5.78 -3.78
C LEU A 37 -14.45 -6.48 -4.78
N LEU A 38 -14.57 -6.18 -6.07
CA LEU A 38 -13.69 -6.72 -7.11
C LEU A 38 -12.23 -6.31 -6.88
N ASP A 39 -11.98 -5.02 -6.58
CA ASP A 39 -10.65 -4.52 -6.27
C ASP A 39 -10.05 -5.23 -5.04
N LEU A 40 -10.87 -5.45 -4.01
CA LEU A 40 -10.45 -6.18 -2.81
C LEU A 40 -10.14 -7.65 -3.11
N ALA A 41 -11.00 -8.33 -3.86
CA ALA A 41 -10.80 -9.72 -4.28
C ALA A 41 -9.50 -9.86 -5.10
N GLN A 42 -9.21 -8.89 -5.99
CA GLN A 42 -7.97 -8.85 -6.76
C GLN A 42 -6.73 -8.67 -5.87
N ILE A 43 -6.80 -7.78 -4.86
CA ILE A 43 -5.69 -7.58 -3.90
C ILE A 43 -5.43 -8.86 -3.09
N MET A 44 -6.49 -9.63 -2.80
CA MET A 44 -6.42 -10.91 -2.10
C MET A 44 -6.07 -12.10 -3.01
N GLU A 45 -5.88 -11.86 -4.32
CA GLU A 45 -5.57 -12.90 -5.32
C GLU A 45 -6.61 -14.03 -5.35
N LEU A 46 -7.90 -13.71 -5.17
CA LEU A 46 -8.97 -14.69 -5.25
C LEU A 46 -9.26 -15.05 -6.73
N GLU A 47 -9.30 -16.34 -7.03
CA GLU A 47 -9.62 -16.85 -8.38
C GLU A 47 -11.11 -16.72 -8.71
N GLU A 48 -11.98 -16.91 -7.71
CA GLU A 48 -13.44 -16.78 -7.83
C GLU A 48 -13.93 -15.66 -6.90
N PHE A 49 -14.72 -14.73 -7.44
CA PHE A 49 -15.19 -13.54 -6.71
C PHE A 49 -16.69 -13.26 -6.87
N ASP A 50 -17.45 -14.12 -7.59
CA ASP A 50 -18.87 -13.89 -7.88
C ASP A 50 -19.73 -13.82 -6.61
N ASP A 51 -19.40 -14.62 -5.59
CA ASP A 51 -20.07 -14.66 -4.29
C ASP A 51 -19.26 -14.01 -3.16
N PHE A 52 -18.18 -13.26 -3.53
CA PHE A 52 -17.34 -12.60 -2.53
C PHE A 52 -18.07 -11.40 -1.94
N ASP A 53 -18.21 -11.40 -0.62
CA ASP A 53 -18.74 -10.27 0.16
C ASP A 53 -17.93 -10.07 1.44
N VAL A 54 -18.02 -8.87 2.01
CA VAL A 54 -17.33 -8.52 3.25
C VAL A 54 -18.32 -8.12 4.33
N THR A 55 -18.11 -8.68 5.51
CA THR A 55 -18.84 -8.23 6.69
C THR A 55 -18.15 -7.01 7.28
N ALA A 56 -18.77 -5.84 7.13
CA ALA A 56 -18.25 -4.62 7.73
C ALA A 56 -18.37 -4.68 9.26
N PRO A 57 -17.27 -4.59 10.03
CA PRO A 57 -17.37 -4.47 11.46
C PRO A 57 -18.05 -3.15 11.84
N PRO A 58 -18.76 -3.09 12.99
CA PRO A 58 -19.32 -1.84 13.46
C PRO A 58 -18.21 -0.78 13.62
N ALA A 59 -18.39 0.40 13.01
CA ALA A 59 -17.37 1.45 13.06
C ALA A 59 -17.03 1.87 14.50
N GLU A 60 -17.98 1.73 15.43
CA GLU A 60 -17.78 1.99 16.87
C GLU A 60 -16.70 1.07 17.47
N SER A 61 -16.67 -0.20 17.13
CA SER A 61 -15.65 -1.13 17.63
C SER A 61 -14.27 -0.74 17.11
N LEU A 62 -14.14 -0.37 15.83
CA LEU A 62 -12.88 0.08 15.24
C LEU A 62 -12.37 1.38 15.88
N ILE A 63 -13.28 2.31 16.22
CA ILE A 63 -12.92 3.59 16.84
C ILE A 63 -12.59 3.42 18.31
N SER A 64 -13.29 2.55 19.05
CA SER A 64 -13.06 2.31 20.49
C SER A 64 -11.76 1.55 20.74
N GLU A 65 -11.35 0.67 19.85
CA GLU A 65 -10.10 -0.10 19.95
C GLU A 65 -8.87 0.73 19.56
N SER A 66 -9.04 1.77 18.75
CA SER A 66 -7.94 2.58 18.22
C SER A 66 -7.88 3.94 18.91
N THR A 67 -6.76 4.23 19.56
CA THR A 67 -6.50 5.56 20.15
C THR A 67 -5.72 6.41 19.16
N LEU A 68 -6.10 7.68 19.01
CA LEU A 68 -5.32 8.62 18.21
C LEU A 68 -4.00 8.93 18.96
N LEU A 69 -2.96 8.18 18.64
CA LEU A 69 -1.61 8.37 19.17
C LEU A 69 -0.96 9.62 18.57
N ALA A 70 -0.12 10.30 19.33
CA ALA A 70 0.68 11.40 18.81
C ALA A 70 1.62 10.91 17.70
N SER A 71 1.80 11.71 16.65
CA SER A 71 2.64 11.34 15.51
C SER A 71 4.07 10.95 15.88
N GLU A 72 4.65 11.62 16.90
CA GLU A 72 5.99 11.30 17.37
C GLU A 72 6.08 9.90 17.99
N ALA A 73 5.11 9.50 18.81
CA ALA A 73 5.09 8.16 19.42
C ALA A 73 4.94 7.05 18.35
N VAL A 74 4.16 7.30 17.31
CA VAL A 74 4.04 6.39 16.16
C VAL A 74 5.36 6.31 15.40
N TYR A 75 6.04 7.44 15.19
CA TYR A 75 7.32 7.49 14.49
C TYR A 75 8.43 6.75 15.25
N GLU A 76 8.54 6.94 16.56
CA GLU A 76 9.51 6.22 17.38
C GLU A 76 9.30 4.70 17.32
N SER A 77 8.05 4.25 17.41
CA SER A 77 7.71 2.83 17.26
C SER A 77 8.07 2.31 15.86
N ALA A 78 7.70 3.06 14.82
CA ALA A 78 7.97 2.71 13.43
C ALA A 78 9.47 2.61 13.13
N LEU A 79 10.32 3.44 13.72
CA LEU A 79 11.79 3.34 13.58
C LEU A 79 12.36 2.03 14.11
N GLN A 80 11.72 1.42 15.11
CA GLN A 80 12.16 0.16 15.71
C GLN A 80 11.59 -1.06 14.97
N ASN A 81 10.34 -0.99 14.54
CA ASN A 81 9.60 -2.16 14.07
C ASN A 81 9.54 -2.26 12.54
N ARG A 82 9.57 -1.13 11.82
CA ARG A 82 9.35 -1.14 10.36
C ARG A 82 10.43 -1.88 9.59
N PRO A 83 10.05 -2.88 8.77
CA PRO A 83 11.00 -3.66 7.97
C PRO A 83 11.85 -2.81 7.03
N ILE A 84 11.32 -1.68 6.54
CA ILE A 84 12.07 -0.78 5.64
C ILE A 84 13.31 -0.19 6.33
N ILE A 85 13.21 0.19 7.60
CA ILE A 85 14.35 0.72 8.38
C ILE A 85 15.39 -0.36 8.62
N ARG A 86 14.95 -1.58 8.98
CA ARG A 86 15.81 -2.76 9.12
C ARG A 86 16.52 -3.12 7.82
N SER A 87 15.80 -3.09 6.71
CA SER A 87 16.37 -3.31 5.38
C SER A 87 17.50 -2.32 5.07
N MET A 88 17.30 -1.03 5.38
CA MET A 88 18.34 -0.01 5.17
C MET A 88 19.55 -0.19 6.10
N GLN A 89 19.35 -0.68 7.34
CA GLN A 89 20.47 -1.04 8.24
C GLN A 89 21.31 -2.16 7.63
N TYR A 90 20.68 -3.23 7.13
CA TYR A 90 21.39 -4.32 6.46
C TYR A 90 22.07 -3.88 5.15
N LYS A 91 21.49 -2.93 4.41
CA LYS A 91 22.15 -2.33 3.24
C LYS A 91 23.45 -1.60 3.62
N ILE A 92 23.44 -0.84 4.71
CA ILE A 92 24.65 -0.18 5.23
C ILE A 92 25.71 -1.24 5.60
N GLU A 93 25.30 -2.28 6.35
CA GLU A 93 26.20 -3.37 6.73
C GLU A 93 26.77 -4.09 5.49
N SER A 94 25.96 -4.35 4.48
CA SER A 94 26.41 -4.92 3.20
C SER A 94 27.48 -4.05 2.55
N SER A 95 27.24 -2.73 2.43
CA SER A 95 28.20 -1.79 1.86
C SER A 95 29.51 -1.74 2.67
N GLU A 96 29.44 -1.88 3.99
CA GLU A 96 30.64 -1.99 4.85
C GLU A 96 31.41 -3.29 4.57
N LYS A 97 30.74 -4.41 4.33
CA LYS A 97 31.40 -5.67 3.91
C LYS A 97 32.01 -5.55 2.50
N GLU A 98 31.33 -4.83 1.58
CA GLU A 98 31.90 -4.55 0.25
C GLU A 98 33.21 -3.75 0.34
N LYS A 99 33.29 -2.78 1.25
CA LYS A 99 34.56 -2.08 1.53
C LYS A 99 35.63 -3.04 2.02
N LEU A 100 35.29 -4.00 2.91
CA LEU A 100 36.24 -5.01 3.37
C LEU A 100 36.67 -5.94 2.22
N MET A 101 35.75 -6.30 1.31
CA MET A 101 36.08 -7.06 0.10
C MET A 101 37.02 -6.26 -0.82
N ALA A 102 36.79 -4.97 -1.03
CA ALA A 102 37.70 -4.13 -1.78
C ALA A 102 39.10 -4.09 -1.14
N ARG A 103 39.16 -3.99 0.19
CA ARG A 103 40.42 -3.99 0.95
C ARG A 103 41.12 -5.35 0.90
N SER A 104 40.39 -6.46 0.83
CA SER A 104 40.98 -7.80 0.77
C SER A 104 41.83 -8.02 -0.48
N GLN A 105 41.62 -7.24 -1.55
CA GLN A 105 42.45 -7.28 -2.76
C GLN A 105 43.90 -6.83 -2.56
N LEU A 106 44.22 -6.26 -1.39
CA LEU A 106 45.61 -5.94 -0.99
C LEU A 106 46.37 -7.16 -0.49
N TYR A 107 45.68 -8.23 -0.12
CA TYR A 107 46.27 -9.44 0.45
C TYR A 107 46.55 -10.50 -0.63
N PRO A 108 47.51 -11.42 -0.38
CA PRO A 108 47.69 -12.55 -1.27
C PRO A 108 46.43 -13.41 -1.39
N SER A 109 46.16 -13.90 -2.59
CA SER A 109 45.10 -14.87 -2.84
C SER A 109 45.67 -16.24 -3.20
N LEU A 110 45.18 -17.26 -2.54
CA LEU A 110 45.47 -18.66 -2.85
C LEU A 110 44.23 -19.28 -3.47
N SER A 111 44.41 -19.87 -4.66
CA SER A 111 43.34 -20.60 -5.34
C SER A 111 43.77 -22.06 -5.59
N PHE A 112 42.81 -22.97 -5.41
CA PHE A 112 42.92 -24.36 -5.76
C PHE A 112 42.01 -24.65 -6.96
N GLY A 113 42.56 -25.31 -7.97
CA GLY A 113 41.83 -25.72 -9.15
C GLY A 113 41.98 -27.23 -9.36
N ALA A 114 40.90 -27.91 -9.65
CA ALA A 114 40.85 -29.28 -10.09
C ALA A 114 40.15 -29.33 -11.43
N ASN A 115 40.81 -29.84 -12.46
CA ASN A 115 40.22 -30.02 -13.78
C ASN A 115 40.28 -31.49 -14.15
N MET A 116 39.16 -31.97 -14.71
CA MET A 116 39.02 -33.28 -15.30
C MET A 116 38.44 -33.09 -16.70
N GLY A 117 39.13 -33.61 -17.69
CA GLY A 117 38.72 -33.45 -19.08
C GLY A 117 39.06 -34.66 -19.92
N THR A 118 38.29 -34.89 -20.95
CA THR A 118 38.56 -35.84 -22.02
C THR A 118 38.08 -35.27 -23.34
N GLY A 119 38.59 -35.76 -24.45
CA GLY A 119 38.22 -35.26 -25.76
C GLY A 119 38.09 -36.38 -26.79
N TYR A 120 37.21 -36.18 -27.72
CA TYR A 120 37.05 -36.99 -28.92
C TYR A 120 37.30 -36.12 -30.16
N TYR A 121 38.09 -36.65 -31.09
CA TYR A 121 38.34 -36.02 -32.37
C TYR A 121 38.31 -37.06 -33.51
N LYS A 122 37.92 -36.67 -34.72
CA LYS A 122 37.93 -37.47 -35.90
C LYS A 122 38.71 -36.75 -36.99
N MET A 123 39.77 -37.39 -37.51
CA MET A 123 40.51 -36.87 -38.65
C MET A 123 40.10 -37.59 -39.90
N ASN A 124 39.75 -36.82 -40.97
CA ASN A 124 39.43 -37.37 -42.26
C ASN A 124 40.69 -37.93 -42.94
N GLY A 125 40.59 -39.13 -43.49
CA GLY A 125 41.73 -39.78 -44.20
C GLY A 125 42.74 -40.51 -43.34
N ARG A 126 42.43 -40.70 -42.03
CA ARG A 126 43.22 -41.55 -41.11
C ARG A 126 42.34 -42.50 -40.33
N ASP A 127 42.90 -43.65 -39.96
CA ASP A 127 42.25 -44.51 -38.98
C ASP A 127 42.17 -43.79 -37.64
N ASN A 128 40.97 -43.71 -37.09
CA ASN A 128 40.69 -43.07 -35.82
C ASN A 128 40.31 -44.14 -34.81
N ASP A 129 40.81 -44.02 -33.58
CA ASP A 129 40.40 -44.88 -32.48
C ASP A 129 38.89 -44.75 -32.21
N PRO A 130 38.25 -45.86 -31.81
CA PRO A 130 36.84 -45.82 -31.40
C PRO A 130 36.58 -44.79 -30.29
N PHE A 131 35.38 -44.22 -30.27
CA PHE A 131 34.97 -43.17 -29.32
C PHE A 131 35.32 -43.50 -27.87
N GLY A 132 34.98 -44.72 -27.38
CA GLY A 132 35.25 -45.12 -26.00
C GLY A 132 36.75 -45.25 -25.68
N THR A 133 37.56 -45.62 -26.70
CA THR A 133 39.02 -45.70 -26.56
C THR A 133 39.63 -44.32 -26.46
N GLN A 134 39.18 -43.36 -27.30
CA GLN A 134 39.65 -41.97 -27.23
C GLN A 134 39.28 -41.30 -25.92
N LEU A 135 38.02 -41.46 -25.43
CA LEU A 135 37.61 -40.89 -24.15
C LEU A 135 38.48 -41.35 -22.97
N ARG A 136 38.88 -42.62 -22.99
CA ARG A 136 39.74 -43.17 -21.93
C ARG A 136 41.18 -42.73 -22.07
N ASN A 137 41.71 -42.75 -23.31
CA ASN A 137 43.12 -42.42 -23.57
C ASN A 137 43.39 -40.92 -23.47
N ASN A 138 42.40 -40.07 -23.79
CA ASN A 138 42.51 -38.62 -23.72
C ASN A 138 42.08 -38.06 -22.34
N MET A 139 41.77 -38.94 -21.38
CA MET A 139 41.42 -38.50 -20.04
C MET A 139 42.59 -37.83 -19.36
N SER A 140 42.42 -36.57 -18.96
CA SER A 140 43.41 -35.79 -18.24
C SER A 140 42.83 -35.27 -16.92
N ASN A 141 43.57 -35.46 -15.87
CA ASN A 141 43.25 -34.94 -14.55
C ASN A 141 44.39 -34.01 -14.13
N SER A 142 44.05 -32.77 -13.73
CA SER A 142 45.04 -31.83 -13.21
C SER A 142 44.59 -31.21 -11.92
N LEU A 143 45.48 -31.11 -10.98
CA LEU A 143 45.34 -30.41 -9.71
C LEU A 143 46.39 -29.32 -9.65
N GLY A 144 45.99 -28.14 -9.24
CA GLY A 144 46.87 -26.99 -9.18
C GLY A 144 46.57 -26.06 -8.03
N PHE A 145 47.61 -25.51 -7.44
CA PHE A 145 47.56 -24.40 -6.50
C PHE A 145 48.16 -23.16 -7.16
N SER A 146 47.49 -22.02 -7.06
CA SER A 146 47.99 -20.74 -7.57
C SER A 146 48.00 -19.71 -6.45
N LEU A 147 49.18 -19.20 -6.11
CA LEU A 147 49.34 -18.09 -5.16
C LEU A 147 49.63 -16.82 -5.94
N ARG A 148 48.73 -15.81 -5.78
CA ARG A 148 48.89 -14.50 -6.40
C ARG A 148 49.13 -13.44 -5.32
N ILE A 149 50.28 -12.76 -5.38
CA ILE A 149 50.66 -11.67 -4.46
C ILE A 149 50.66 -10.36 -5.26
N PRO A 150 49.74 -9.42 -5.01
CA PRO A 150 49.73 -8.14 -5.70
C PRO A 150 50.82 -7.23 -5.17
N ILE A 151 51.84 -6.90 -6.00
CA ILE A 151 52.93 -5.97 -5.64
C ILE A 151 52.57 -4.55 -6.04
N PHE A 152 52.03 -4.35 -7.25
CA PHE A 152 51.65 -3.07 -7.78
C PHE A 152 50.42 -3.21 -8.68
N ASN A 153 49.34 -2.47 -8.39
CA ASN A 153 48.05 -2.52 -9.08
C ASN A 153 47.60 -1.17 -9.63
N LYS A 154 48.55 -0.26 -9.92
CA LYS A 154 48.24 1.09 -10.47
C LYS A 154 47.22 1.87 -9.62
N PHE A 155 47.26 1.73 -8.30
CA PHE A 155 46.32 2.33 -7.34
C PHE A 155 44.85 1.88 -7.50
N GLN A 156 44.56 0.86 -8.30
CA GLN A 156 43.19 0.40 -8.55
C GLN A 156 42.49 -0.01 -7.24
N VAL A 157 43.14 -0.74 -6.38
CA VAL A 157 42.58 -1.16 -5.09
C VAL A 157 42.28 0.03 -4.18
N ARG A 158 43.16 1.04 -4.16
CA ARG A 158 42.94 2.28 -3.42
C ARG A 158 41.66 3.00 -3.92
N ASN A 159 41.52 3.12 -5.25
CA ASN A 159 40.35 3.74 -5.86
C ASN A 159 39.07 2.92 -5.57
N ASN A 160 39.14 1.58 -5.60
CA ASN A 160 38.02 0.72 -5.24
C ASN A 160 37.58 0.92 -3.79
N ILE A 161 38.53 1.06 -2.85
CA ILE A 161 38.24 1.35 -1.44
C ILE A 161 37.57 2.71 -1.29
N GLN A 162 38.06 3.74 -1.96
CA GLN A 162 37.46 5.08 -1.94
C GLN A 162 36.03 5.06 -2.54
N SER A 163 35.84 4.33 -3.63
CA SER A 163 34.51 4.16 -4.23
C SER A 163 33.54 3.45 -3.28
N ALA A 164 34.02 2.41 -2.56
CA ALA A 164 33.20 1.74 -1.55
C ALA A 164 32.87 2.65 -0.34
N GLU A 165 33.81 3.55 0.05
CA GLU A 165 33.53 4.55 1.10
C GLU A 165 32.45 5.54 0.68
N LEU A 166 32.48 6.00 -0.57
CA LEU A 166 31.42 6.83 -1.12
C LEU A 166 30.08 6.10 -1.20
N ALA A 167 30.11 4.81 -1.57
CA ALA A 167 28.89 3.98 -1.58
C ALA A 167 28.26 3.87 -0.18
N ILE A 168 29.07 3.66 0.88
CA ILE A 168 28.60 3.67 2.28
C ILE A 168 27.97 5.03 2.62
N ALA A 169 28.62 6.13 2.28
CA ALA A 169 28.07 7.47 2.54
C ALA A 169 26.72 7.67 1.84
N ASN A 170 26.60 7.25 0.58
CA ASN A 170 25.36 7.32 -0.17
C ASN A 170 24.26 6.46 0.47
N THR A 171 24.56 5.23 0.89
CA THR A 171 23.58 4.36 1.55
C THR A 171 23.10 4.94 2.89
N ARG A 172 23.97 5.62 3.63
CA ARG A 172 23.58 6.34 4.87
C ARG A 172 22.63 7.49 4.58
N LEU A 173 22.91 8.29 3.53
CA LEU A 173 22.01 9.37 3.10
C LEU A 173 20.65 8.81 2.62
N GLU A 174 20.63 7.67 1.94
CA GLU A 174 19.38 6.97 1.58
C GLU A 174 18.59 6.56 2.82
N MET A 175 19.25 6.07 3.86
CA MET A 175 18.59 5.75 5.14
C MET A 175 17.98 7.01 5.77
N ASP A 176 18.73 8.12 5.82
CA ASP A 176 18.21 9.37 6.39
C ASP A 176 17.02 9.91 5.57
N LYS A 177 17.08 9.82 4.25
CA LYS A 177 15.95 10.14 3.37
C LYS A 177 14.75 9.25 3.66
N THR A 178 14.95 7.93 3.82
CA THR A 178 13.87 7.00 4.13
C THR A 178 13.21 7.33 5.47
N LYS A 179 13.99 7.72 6.49
CA LYS A 179 13.45 8.18 7.79
C LYS A 179 12.60 9.45 7.65
N LEU A 180 13.05 10.41 6.85
CA LEU A 180 12.29 11.64 6.59
C LEU A 180 10.98 11.35 5.84
N GLU A 181 11.02 10.47 4.85
CA GLU A 181 9.82 10.04 4.12
C GLU A 181 8.82 9.31 5.03
N LEU A 182 9.31 8.42 5.88
CA LEU A 182 8.48 7.74 6.89
C LEU A 182 7.85 8.73 7.85
N ARG A 183 8.62 9.69 8.37
CA ARG A 183 8.09 10.75 9.25
C ARG A 183 6.99 11.53 8.56
N LYS A 184 7.23 11.95 7.31
CA LYS A 184 6.23 12.66 6.51
C LYS A 184 4.95 11.85 6.34
N GLN A 185 5.05 10.56 6.02
CA GLN A 185 3.89 9.68 5.87
C GLN A 185 3.08 9.57 7.16
N ILE A 186 3.76 9.42 8.31
CA ILE A 186 3.11 9.34 9.63
C ILE A 186 2.41 10.67 9.98
N GLU A 187 3.08 11.81 9.78
CA GLU A 187 2.47 13.12 10.02
C GLU A 187 1.25 13.36 9.12
N GLN A 188 1.34 13.01 7.84
CA GLN A 188 0.20 13.09 6.93
C GLN A 188 -0.96 12.19 7.38
N ALA A 189 -0.68 10.95 7.79
CA ALA A 189 -1.71 10.03 8.30
C ALA A 189 -2.37 10.59 9.57
N TYR A 190 -1.57 11.16 10.48
CA TYR A 190 -2.06 11.79 11.71
C TYR A 190 -2.98 12.98 11.42
N TYR A 191 -2.55 13.93 10.60
CA TYR A 191 -3.39 15.08 10.25
C TYR A 191 -4.64 14.69 9.47
N ASN A 192 -4.55 13.66 8.62
CA ASN A 192 -5.73 13.10 7.95
C ASN A 192 -6.72 12.49 8.96
N ALA A 193 -6.24 11.79 9.98
CA ALA A 193 -7.10 11.25 11.04
C ALA A 193 -7.74 12.36 11.89
N VAL A 194 -6.99 13.40 12.28
CA VAL A 194 -7.52 14.58 12.97
C VAL A 194 -8.59 15.28 12.14
N GLY A 195 -8.32 15.49 10.85
CA GLY A 195 -9.28 16.11 9.93
C GLY A 195 -10.53 15.25 9.74
N ALA A 196 -10.39 13.93 9.63
CA ALA A 196 -11.53 13.01 9.54
C ALA A 196 -12.38 13.01 10.80
N LYS A 197 -11.76 13.06 11.99
CA LYS A 197 -12.48 13.22 13.26
C LYS A 197 -13.31 14.49 13.29
N SER A 198 -12.70 15.62 12.91
CA SER A 198 -13.40 16.91 12.89
C SER A 198 -14.57 16.92 11.92
N ARG A 199 -14.42 16.26 10.74
CA ARG A 199 -15.53 16.10 9.78
C ARG A 199 -16.65 15.24 10.36
N TRP A 200 -16.34 14.14 11.02
CA TRP A 200 -17.34 13.29 11.67
C TRP A 200 -18.08 14.04 12.79
N ASP A 201 -17.37 14.80 13.64
CA ASP A 201 -17.98 15.60 14.70
C ASP A 201 -18.90 16.72 14.14
N ALA A 202 -18.53 17.31 13.00
CA ALA A 202 -19.38 18.27 12.29
C ALA A 202 -20.61 17.58 11.65
N ALA A 203 -20.43 16.41 11.04
CA ALA A 203 -21.52 15.64 10.42
C ALA A 203 -22.56 15.19 11.46
N LYS A 204 -22.16 14.77 12.68
CA LYS A 204 -23.09 14.49 13.78
C LYS A 204 -23.99 15.69 14.10
N LYS A 205 -23.40 16.88 14.23
CA LYS A 205 -24.17 18.11 14.48
C LYS A 205 -25.12 18.42 13.31
N SER A 206 -24.71 18.14 12.08
CA SER A 206 -25.57 18.30 10.90
C SER A 206 -26.76 17.34 10.95
N VAL A 207 -26.56 16.09 11.37
CA VAL A 207 -27.64 15.11 11.55
C VAL A 207 -28.60 15.56 12.64
N GLU A 208 -28.11 16.02 13.80
CA GLU A 208 -28.96 16.53 14.88
C GLU A 208 -29.85 17.69 14.38
N ALA A 209 -29.25 18.67 13.70
CA ALA A 209 -29.98 19.83 13.18
C ALA A 209 -30.98 19.44 12.07
N SER A 210 -30.63 18.54 11.17
CA SER A 210 -31.52 18.10 10.08
C SER A 210 -32.65 17.21 10.57
N ASN A 211 -32.43 16.41 11.63
CA ASN A 211 -33.48 15.63 12.29
C ASN A 211 -34.56 16.59 12.89
N GLU A 212 -34.11 17.61 13.61
CA GLU A 212 -35.03 18.60 14.17
C GLU A 212 -35.77 19.41 13.07
N ALA A 213 -35.06 19.79 12.02
CA ALA A 213 -35.68 20.49 10.87
C ALA A 213 -36.74 19.62 10.18
N TYR A 214 -36.48 18.32 10.00
CA TYR A 214 -37.43 17.37 9.45
C TYR A 214 -38.65 17.22 10.38
N ARG A 215 -38.45 17.07 11.67
CA ARG A 215 -39.53 16.97 12.67
C ARG A 215 -40.44 18.19 12.63
N PHE A 216 -39.88 19.39 12.60
CA PHE A 216 -40.68 20.63 12.47
C PHE A 216 -41.41 20.73 11.13
N ALA A 217 -40.80 20.29 10.02
CA ALA A 217 -41.46 20.29 8.72
C ALA A 217 -42.63 19.29 8.70
N GLU A 218 -42.50 18.13 9.33
CA GLU A 218 -43.56 17.13 9.48
C GLU A 218 -44.73 17.66 10.32
N GLU A 219 -44.47 18.24 11.48
CA GLU A 219 -45.52 18.87 12.32
C GLU A 219 -46.27 20.01 11.60
N LYS A 220 -45.56 20.83 10.81
CA LYS A 220 -46.18 21.88 10.00
C LYS A 220 -47.04 21.30 8.87
N HIS A 221 -46.55 20.26 8.20
CA HIS A 221 -47.27 19.58 7.13
C HIS A 221 -48.57 18.95 7.65
N ASP A 222 -48.51 18.24 8.75
CA ASP A 222 -49.63 17.57 9.39
C ASP A 222 -50.69 18.56 9.87
N SER A 223 -50.27 19.76 10.28
CA SER A 223 -51.16 20.86 10.63
C SER A 223 -51.66 21.68 9.42
N GLY A 224 -51.31 21.27 8.19
CA GLY A 224 -51.68 21.95 6.96
C GLY A 224 -51.01 23.31 6.72
N ARG A 225 -49.92 23.60 7.46
CA ARG A 225 -49.18 24.88 7.38
C ARG A 225 -47.94 24.81 6.49
N ALA A 226 -47.51 23.62 6.05
CA ALA A 226 -46.45 23.44 5.09
C ALA A 226 -46.93 22.60 3.90
N ASN A 227 -46.33 22.83 2.73
CA ASN A 227 -46.61 22.02 1.55
C ASN A 227 -45.75 20.78 1.49
N THR A 228 -46.08 19.82 0.64
CA THR A 228 -45.36 18.57 0.44
C THR A 228 -43.90 18.79 0.01
N TYR A 229 -43.62 19.90 -0.72
CA TYR A 229 -42.28 20.25 -1.15
C TYR A 229 -41.35 20.57 0.04
N GLU A 230 -41.80 21.36 1.01
CA GLU A 230 -41.02 21.68 2.21
C GLU A 230 -40.72 20.44 3.04
N LEU A 231 -41.68 19.52 3.19
CA LEU A 231 -41.47 18.25 3.88
C LEU A 231 -40.46 17.37 3.15
N THR A 232 -40.59 17.24 1.81
CA THR A 232 -39.69 16.46 0.99
C THR A 232 -38.25 17.00 1.04
N LEU A 233 -38.11 18.34 0.97
CA LEU A 233 -36.81 18.99 1.07
C LEU A 233 -36.15 18.73 2.42
N ALA A 234 -36.90 18.85 3.52
CA ALA A 234 -36.37 18.56 4.85
C ALA A 234 -35.96 17.09 4.99
N LYS A 235 -36.74 16.14 4.45
CA LYS A 235 -36.42 14.72 4.42
C LYS A 235 -35.17 14.41 3.60
N ASN A 236 -35.04 15.05 2.44
CA ASN A 236 -33.84 14.86 1.60
C ASN A 236 -32.58 15.38 2.30
N ASN A 237 -32.64 16.53 2.95
CA ASN A 237 -31.56 17.10 3.73
C ASN A 237 -31.16 16.17 4.91
N GLN A 238 -32.14 15.59 5.60
CA GLN A 238 -31.92 14.61 6.65
C GLN A 238 -31.23 13.36 6.11
N THR A 239 -31.72 12.80 5.02
CA THR A 239 -31.16 11.60 4.39
C THR A 239 -29.71 11.84 3.93
N GLN A 240 -29.46 13.02 3.35
CA GLN A 240 -28.12 13.43 2.96
C GLN A 240 -27.18 13.54 4.16
N ALA A 241 -27.62 14.22 5.24
CA ALA A 241 -26.82 14.37 6.46
C ALA A 241 -26.47 13.02 7.10
N LEU A 242 -27.42 12.07 7.13
CA LEU A 242 -27.19 10.70 7.61
C LEU A 242 -26.16 9.96 6.75
N GLY A 243 -26.22 10.12 5.44
CA GLY A 243 -25.22 9.54 4.52
C GLY A 243 -23.83 10.13 4.72
N GLU A 244 -23.74 11.46 4.87
CA GLU A 244 -22.48 12.16 5.13
C GLU A 244 -21.88 11.78 6.50
N GLU A 245 -22.71 11.60 7.53
CA GLU A 245 -22.25 11.14 8.85
C GLU A 245 -21.70 9.71 8.79
N ALA A 246 -22.42 8.80 8.13
CA ALA A 246 -21.97 7.43 7.97
C ALA A 246 -20.63 7.37 7.21
N GLN A 247 -20.50 8.11 6.12
CA GLN A 247 -19.25 8.20 5.35
C GLN A 247 -18.10 8.76 6.20
N ALA A 248 -18.32 9.87 6.90
CA ALA A 248 -17.30 10.51 7.74
C ALA A 248 -16.85 9.61 8.90
N LYS A 249 -17.77 8.84 9.47
CA LYS A 249 -17.52 7.87 10.54
C LYS A 249 -16.57 6.75 10.08
N TYR A 250 -16.87 6.10 8.95
CA TYR A 250 -16.02 5.06 8.39
C TYR A 250 -14.69 5.63 7.87
N GLU A 251 -14.68 6.84 7.31
CA GLU A 251 -13.43 7.51 6.94
C GLU A 251 -12.53 7.70 8.16
N TYR A 252 -13.06 8.16 9.29
CA TYR A 252 -12.29 8.32 10.52
C TYR A 252 -11.74 6.98 11.03
N ALA A 253 -12.58 5.94 11.09
CA ALA A 253 -12.16 4.60 11.49
C ALA A 253 -11.02 4.07 10.59
N PHE A 254 -11.14 4.26 9.27
CA PHE A 254 -10.10 3.86 8.32
C PHE A 254 -8.79 4.63 8.52
N ARG A 255 -8.85 5.95 8.76
CA ARG A 255 -7.65 6.76 9.03
C ARG A 255 -6.94 6.36 10.32
N LEU A 256 -7.69 5.97 11.34
CA LEU A 256 -7.12 5.42 12.58
C LEU A 256 -6.37 4.11 12.32
N LYS A 257 -6.96 3.20 11.54
CA LYS A 257 -6.31 1.93 11.18
C LYS A 257 -5.05 2.11 10.33
N ILE A 258 -5.03 3.09 9.42
CA ILE A 258 -3.80 3.45 8.69
C ILE A 258 -2.71 3.90 9.67
N LEU A 259 -3.04 4.74 10.65
CA LEU A 259 -2.06 5.24 11.62
C LEU A 259 -1.52 4.10 12.51
N GLU A 260 -2.38 3.17 12.93
CA GLU A 260 -2.00 1.97 13.66
C GLU A 260 -1.04 1.08 12.85
N LEU A 261 -1.35 0.87 11.57
CA LEU A 261 -0.54 0.08 10.65
C LEU A 261 0.83 0.72 10.34
N LEU A 262 0.93 2.04 10.46
CA LEU A 262 2.20 2.76 10.31
C LEU A 262 3.09 2.64 11.54
N LYS A 263 2.53 2.29 12.70
CA LYS A 263 3.26 2.07 13.96
C LYS A 263 4.04 0.74 13.94
N ASP A 264 3.46 -0.31 13.34
CA ASP A 264 3.99 -1.68 13.28
C ASP A 264 4.87 -1.86 12.02
#